data_63cd8c5a062ad558c77a03447f903cf0
#
_entry.id   63cd8c5a062ad558c77a03447f903cf0
#
_cell.length_a   1.000
_cell.length_b   1.000
_cell.length_c   1.000
_cell.angle_alpha   90.00
_cell.angle_beta   90.00
_cell.angle_gamma   90.00
#
_symmetry.space_group_name_H-M   'P 1'
#
loop_
_entity.id
_entity.type
_entity.pdbx_description
1 polymer ?
#
loop_
_entity_poly.entity_id
_entity_poly.type
_entity_poly.pdbx_seq_one_letter_code
_entity_poly.pdbx_strand_id
1 'polypeptide(L)'
;VPVNSKVNLNEMLLIESQYGVVIHRDFKPLYADDNYAHYFGYESGEDIMSMASILPLIAPQEQQNAVESYQAVMFGKERPGVRTYRNIDNQGSELIVLSVDHVVDWEGQPAMQVTIIDLRHHVETQRQLRASEERYRALVDGSIQGILVHKNFRPLFCNEAYAQMQGFSNAQELMEHGSILPLIDMEHHPQAYSDNLQLLAGEKEAIKTEAKGIRTDGSTVWLSLLSRPIIWNGEQVVQVTAMDITEQQLLKERLEHRANFDGLTNLLNRRATMELLEKQFEFDKRNGNDMCCILIDFDDFKLINDCYGHHVGDQVLKLFGKTCKKSIRKSDFIGRWGGEEFVMVLPRTAIDQAAFIARRISKCISEQRVEVGEHTLSFTVSMGVAAMTENTTSAEQMINAADKALYQGKKQGKSCVVIAA
;
A
#
# COMPACT_ATOMS: atom_id res chain seq x y z
N VAL A 1 -38.47 29.87 20.96
CA VAL A 1 -39.70 29.08 21.02
C VAL A 1 -39.30 27.77 21.67
N PRO A 2 -39.76 27.43 22.87
CA PRO A 2 -39.41 26.16 23.50
C PRO A 2 -40.25 25.03 22.85
N VAL A 3 -39.60 24.12 22.19
CA VAL A 3 -40.21 22.89 21.72
C VAL A 3 -40.37 21.95 22.93
N ASN A 4 -41.56 21.95 23.46
CA ASN A 4 -42.05 21.05 24.48
C ASN A 4 -42.39 19.74 23.81
N SER A 5 -41.40 18.90 23.49
CA SER A 5 -41.64 17.51 23.16
C SER A 5 -41.59 16.68 24.45
N LYS A 6 -42.74 16.52 25.08
CA LYS A 6 -42.96 15.35 25.96
C LYS A 6 -42.78 14.12 25.08
N VAL A 7 -41.60 13.58 25.06
CA VAL A 7 -41.36 12.25 24.52
C VAL A 7 -42.22 11.34 25.36
N ASN A 8 -43.23 10.74 24.74
CA ASN A 8 -44.14 9.81 25.38
C ASN A 8 -43.34 8.53 25.67
N LEU A 9 -42.86 8.38 26.90
CA LEU A 9 -42.09 7.19 27.34
C LEU A 9 -42.80 5.90 27.00
N ASN A 10 -44.15 5.92 26.93
CA ASN A 10 -44.97 4.76 26.55
C ASN A 10 -44.85 4.41 25.06
N GLU A 11 -44.61 5.35 24.16
CA GLU A 11 -44.37 5.03 22.73
C GLU A 11 -42.96 4.47 22.46
N MET A 12 -42.00 4.82 23.29
CA MET A 12 -40.63 4.30 23.17
C MET A 12 -40.45 2.91 23.76
N LEU A 13 -41.32 2.48 24.67
CA LEU A 13 -41.38 1.15 25.25
C LEU A 13 -42.32 0.17 24.50
N LEU A 14 -43.11 0.66 23.55
CA LEU A 14 -44.06 -0.14 22.75
C LEU A 14 -43.47 -0.82 21.52
N ILE A 15 -42.14 -0.71 21.29
CA ILE A 15 -41.54 -1.44 20.20
C ILE A 15 -41.12 -2.83 20.71
N GLU A 16 -42.02 -3.80 20.53
CA GLU A 16 -41.80 -5.25 20.57
C GLU A 16 -41.27 -5.90 21.88
N SER A 17 -41.17 -5.20 22.98
CA SER A 17 -40.90 -5.88 24.26
C SER A 17 -42.22 -6.36 24.89
N GLN A 18 -42.49 -7.65 24.77
CA GLN A 18 -43.49 -8.30 25.61
C GLN A 18 -43.00 -8.13 27.06
N TYR A 19 -43.79 -7.50 27.90
CA TYR A 19 -43.52 -7.45 29.34
C TYR A 19 -44.40 -8.51 30.03
N GLY A 20 -43.87 -9.13 31.09
CA GLY A 20 -44.63 -10.04 31.93
C GLY A 20 -44.97 -9.36 33.26
N VAL A 21 -46.14 -9.61 33.75
CA VAL A 21 -46.62 -9.02 35.01
C VAL A 21 -47.00 -10.12 35.99
N VAL A 22 -46.51 -9.99 37.22
CA VAL A 22 -46.92 -10.79 38.36
C VAL A 22 -47.31 -9.86 39.50
N ILE A 23 -48.39 -10.20 40.24
CA ILE A 23 -48.77 -9.58 41.51
C ILE A 23 -48.63 -10.63 42.58
N HIS A 24 -47.91 -10.29 43.65
CA HIS A 24 -47.66 -11.23 44.75
C HIS A 24 -47.70 -10.54 46.11
N ARG A 25 -47.92 -11.35 47.16
CA ARG A 25 -47.78 -10.96 48.55
C ARG A 25 -46.88 -11.99 49.26
N ASP A 26 -45.78 -11.53 49.82
CA ASP A 26 -44.75 -12.39 50.41
C ASP A 26 -44.29 -13.50 49.45
N PHE A 27 -44.08 -13.13 48.19
CA PHE A 27 -43.71 -14.01 47.09
C PHE A 27 -44.76 -15.08 46.73
N LYS A 28 -45.93 -15.10 47.37
CA LYS A 28 -47.05 -15.93 46.95
C LYS A 28 -47.79 -15.23 45.81
N PRO A 29 -47.90 -15.83 44.61
CA PRO A 29 -48.54 -15.21 43.47
C PRO A 29 -50.03 -15.03 43.72
N LEU A 30 -50.57 -13.86 43.34
CA LEU A 30 -51.98 -13.46 43.38
C LEU A 30 -52.55 -13.28 41.98
N TYR A 31 -51.67 -12.94 41.03
CA TYR A 31 -51.97 -12.84 39.62
C TYR A 31 -50.65 -12.99 38.83
N ALA A 32 -50.71 -13.63 37.68
CA ALA A 32 -49.63 -13.65 36.70
C ALA A 32 -50.23 -13.68 35.30
N ASP A 33 -49.68 -12.93 34.40
CA ASP A 33 -50.05 -13.01 32.99
C ASP A 33 -49.24 -14.12 32.27
N ASP A 34 -49.68 -14.51 31.06
CA ASP A 34 -49.05 -15.57 30.28
C ASP A 34 -47.65 -15.18 29.83
N ASN A 35 -47.39 -13.87 29.60
CA ASN A 35 -46.07 -13.40 29.24
C ASN A 35 -45.06 -13.61 30.36
N TYR A 36 -45.45 -13.35 31.62
CA TYR A 36 -44.64 -13.65 32.79
C TYR A 36 -44.29 -15.13 32.86
N ALA A 37 -45.29 -15.98 32.66
CA ALA A 37 -45.11 -17.42 32.66
C ALA A 37 -44.15 -17.90 31.56
N HIS A 38 -44.36 -17.41 30.34
CA HIS A 38 -43.50 -17.77 29.18
C HIS A 38 -42.04 -17.41 29.36
N TYR A 39 -41.73 -16.30 30.05
CA TYR A 39 -40.33 -15.93 30.35
C TYR A 39 -39.65 -17.00 31.20
N PHE A 40 -40.38 -17.67 32.07
CA PHE A 40 -39.86 -18.72 32.94
C PHE A 40 -40.09 -20.14 32.40
N GLY A 41 -40.53 -20.26 31.14
CA GLY A 41 -40.72 -21.55 30.47
C GLY A 41 -41.98 -22.31 30.90
N TYR A 42 -42.97 -21.62 31.49
CA TYR A 42 -44.30 -22.16 31.81
C TYR A 42 -45.30 -21.84 30.70
N GLU A 43 -46.38 -22.65 30.58
CA GLU A 43 -47.34 -22.51 29.47
C GLU A 43 -48.32 -21.34 29.69
N SER A 44 -48.73 -21.07 30.94
CA SER A 44 -49.70 -20.04 31.26
C SER A 44 -49.49 -19.40 32.64
N GLY A 45 -50.12 -18.23 32.86
CA GLY A 45 -50.12 -17.57 34.16
C GLY A 45 -50.70 -18.44 35.28
N GLU A 46 -51.62 -19.40 34.95
CA GLU A 46 -52.19 -20.35 35.91
C GLU A 46 -51.12 -21.28 36.50
N ASP A 47 -50.10 -21.64 35.72
CA ASP A 47 -48.98 -22.46 36.22
C ASP A 47 -48.22 -21.72 37.31
N ILE A 48 -47.97 -20.42 37.11
CA ILE A 48 -47.33 -19.55 38.11
C ILE A 48 -48.22 -19.41 39.33
N MET A 49 -49.52 -19.23 39.12
CA MET A 49 -50.49 -19.12 40.21
C MET A 49 -50.61 -20.40 41.08
N SER A 50 -50.29 -21.56 40.51
CA SER A 50 -50.27 -22.86 41.23
C SER A 50 -49.07 -23.02 42.16
N MET A 51 -48.02 -22.15 41.98
CA MET A 51 -46.81 -22.22 42.80
C MET A 51 -47.06 -21.75 44.25
N ALA A 52 -46.42 -22.42 45.20
CA ALA A 52 -46.44 -21.97 46.58
C ALA A 52 -45.70 -20.62 46.79
N SER A 53 -44.72 -20.35 45.94
CA SER A 53 -43.94 -19.11 45.97
C SER A 53 -43.21 -18.90 44.61
N ILE A 54 -43.12 -17.66 44.16
CA ILE A 54 -42.34 -17.27 42.99
C ILE A 54 -40.85 -16.96 43.33
N LEU A 55 -40.45 -17.02 44.62
CA LEU A 55 -39.10 -16.81 45.06
C LEU A 55 -38.07 -17.75 44.37
N PRO A 56 -38.39 -19.05 44.12
CA PRO A 56 -37.48 -19.94 43.40
C PRO A 56 -37.19 -19.54 41.94
N LEU A 57 -38.00 -18.65 41.35
CA LEU A 57 -37.73 -18.08 40.01
C LEU A 57 -36.60 -17.03 40.04
N ILE A 58 -36.19 -16.59 41.23
CA ILE A 58 -35.04 -15.70 41.43
C ILE A 58 -33.83 -16.58 41.73
N ALA A 59 -32.67 -16.24 41.08
CA ALA A 59 -31.44 -16.99 41.30
C ALA A 59 -31.07 -17.06 42.79
N PRO A 60 -30.60 -18.20 43.34
CA PRO A 60 -30.36 -18.39 44.76
C PRO A 60 -29.53 -17.29 45.44
N GLN A 61 -28.51 -16.79 44.71
CA GLN A 61 -27.66 -15.73 45.21
C GLN A 61 -28.34 -14.36 45.34
N GLU A 62 -29.49 -14.17 44.68
CA GLU A 62 -30.25 -12.91 44.63
C GLU A 62 -31.47 -12.95 45.54
N GLN A 63 -31.90 -14.15 46.02
CA GLN A 63 -33.14 -14.33 46.76
C GLN A 63 -33.19 -13.52 48.07
N GLN A 64 -32.07 -13.49 48.80
CA GLN A 64 -32.01 -12.72 50.05
C GLN A 64 -32.19 -11.22 49.78
N ASN A 65 -31.51 -10.69 48.75
CA ASN A 65 -31.61 -9.30 48.33
C ASN A 65 -33.07 -8.98 47.88
N ALA A 66 -33.73 -9.90 47.15
CA ALA A 66 -35.10 -9.74 46.74
C ALA A 66 -36.08 -9.68 47.92
N VAL A 67 -35.90 -10.51 48.92
CA VAL A 67 -36.69 -10.50 50.16
C VAL A 67 -36.50 -9.20 50.93
N GLU A 68 -35.26 -8.74 51.13
CA GLU A 68 -34.94 -7.49 51.81
C GLU A 68 -35.54 -6.29 51.07
N SER A 69 -35.41 -6.23 49.74
CA SER A 69 -35.99 -5.19 48.91
C SER A 69 -37.52 -5.17 48.95
N TYR A 70 -38.15 -6.36 48.85
CA TYR A 70 -39.61 -6.49 49.00
C TYR A 70 -40.08 -5.92 50.34
N GLN A 71 -39.48 -6.32 51.45
CA GLN A 71 -39.83 -5.83 52.78
C GLN A 71 -39.62 -4.31 52.89
N ALA A 72 -38.48 -3.77 52.40
CA ALA A 72 -38.20 -2.34 52.46
C ALA A 72 -39.25 -1.51 51.70
N VAL A 73 -39.72 -2.00 50.55
CA VAL A 73 -40.74 -1.32 49.73
C VAL A 73 -42.13 -1.45 50.39
N MET A 74 -42.52 -2.66 50.82
CA MET A 74 -43.84 -2.90 51.42
C MET A 74 -44.02 -2.18 52.75
N PHE A 75 -42.96 -2.00 53.53
CA PHE A 75 -42.99 -1.21 54.80
C PHE A 75 -42.74 0.27 54.60
N GLY A 76 -42.65 0.76 53.33
CA GLY A 76 -42.44 2.17 53.03
C GLY A 76 -41.07 2.73 53.38
N LYS A 77 -40.08 1.87 53.62
CA LYS A 77 -38.68 2.27 53.89
C LYS A 77 -37.93 2.64 52.61
N GLU A 78 -38.32 2.04 51.50
CA GLU A 78 -37.81 2.37 50.18
C GLU A 78 -38.96 2.67 49.20
N ARG A 79 -38.68 3.43 48.14
CA ARG A 79 -39.65 3.64 47.04
C ARG A 79 -39.61 2.47 46.08
N PRO A 80 -40.75 2.08 45.53
CA PRO A 80 -40.79 1.20 44.36
C PRO A 80 -39.87 1.72 43.26
N GLY A 81 -39.24 0.85 42.50
CA GLY A 81 -38.27 1.26 41.52
C GLY A 81 -37.91 0.20 40.49
N VAL A 82 -36.90 0.51 39.73
CA VAL A 82 -36.38 -0.37 38.69
C VAL A 82 -35.15 -1.08 39.23
N ARG A 83 -35.14 -2.40 39.10
CA ARG A 83 -34.02 -3.26 39.54
C ARG A 83 -33.69 -4.29 38.47
N THR A 84 -32.50 -4.82 38.48
CA THR A 84 -32.10 -5.93 37.62
C THR A 84 -31.87 -7.14 38.49
N TYR A 85 -32.51 -8.26 38.15
CA TYR A 85 -32.36 -9.54 38.83
C TYR A 85 -31.88 -10.61 37.87
N ARG A 86 -31.10 -11.55 38.40
CA ARG A 86 -30.90 -12.84 37.75
C ARG A 86 -31.97 -13.78 38.20
N ASN A 87 -32.72 -14.30 37.26
CA ASN A 87 -33.78 -15.23 37.46
C ASN A 87 -33.44 -16.59 36.87
N ILE A 88 -34.19 -17.60 37.18
CA ILE A 88 -33.99 -18.98 36.68
C ILE A 88 -35.30 -19.48 36.13
N ASP A 89 -35.27 -20.03 34.90
CA ASP A 89 -36.45 -20.68 34.32
C ASP A 89 -36.67 -22.09 34.86
N ASN A 90 -37.75 -22.74 34.41
CA ASN A 90 -38.14 -24.12 34.81
C ASN A 90 -37.13 -25.19 34.33
N GLN A 91 -36.16 -24.84 33.46
CA GLN A 91 -35.08 -25.72 32.99
C GLN A 91 -33.75 -25.47 33.70
N GLY A 92 -33.70 -24.47 34.60
CA GLY A 92 -32.49 -24.08 35.30
C GLY A 92 -31.60 -23.08 34.53
N SER A 93 -32.06 -22.50 33.43
CA SER A 93 -31.32 -21.51 32.66
C SER A 93 -31.46 -20.13 33.30
N GLU A 94 -30.33 -19.38 33.36
CA GLU A 94 -30.33 -18.03 33.91
C GLU A 94 -30.96 -17.02 32.94
N LEU A 95 -31.78 -16.13 33.49
CA LEU A 95 -32.42 -15.00 32.82
C LEU A 95 -31.96 -13.70 33.48
N ILE A 96 -31.62 -12.71 32.70
CA ILE A 96 -31.42 -11.35 33.20
C ILE A 96 -32.66 -10.54 32.86
N VAL A 97 -33.36 -10.12 33.89
CA VAL A 97 -34.61 -9.37 33.74
C VAL A 97 -34.46 -7.97 34.35
N LEU A 98 -35.07 -7.00 33.72
CA LEU A 98 -35.33 -5.71 34.32
C LEU A 98 -36.68 -5.82 35.01
N SER A 99 -36.71 -5.61 36.33
CA SER A 99 -37.92 -5.62 37.15
C SER A 99 -38.30 -4.19 37.49
N VAL A 100 -39.59 -3.91 37.36
CA VAL A 100 -40.19 -2.64 37.78
C VAL A 100 -41.25 -2.97 38.84
N ASP A 101 -41.01 -2.55 40.05
CA ASP A 101 -41.84 -2.88 41.19
C ASP A 101 -42.81 -1.74 41.50
N HIS A 102 -44.08 -2.07 41.81
CA HIS A 102 -45.09 -1.12 42.27
C HIS A 102 -45.89 -1.75 43.42
N VAL A 103 -46.28 -0.93 44.41
CA VAL A 103 -47.22 -1.34 45.42
C VAL A 103 -48.63 -1.01 44.91
N VAL A 104 -49.49 -2.02 44.83
CA VAL A 104 -50.87 -1.91 44.37
C VAL A 104 -51.82 -2.37 45.46
N ASP A 105 -53.07 -1.89 45.45
CA ASP A 105 -54.14 -2.44 46.27
C ASP A 105 -54.73 -3.64 45.54
N TRP A 106 -54.64 -4.80 46.17
CA TRP A 106 -55.22 -6.05 45.66
C TRP A 106 -56.19 -6.57 46.66
N GLU A 107 -57.49 -6.49 46.33
CA GLU A 107 -58.62 -6.95 47.21
C GLU A 107 -58.57 -6.30 48.61
N GLY A 108 -58.31 -5.02 48.67
CA GLY A 108 -58.26 -4.22 49.91
C GLY A 108 -57.05 -4.42 50.79
N GLN A 109 -55.97 -5.04 50.24
CA GLN A 109 -54.69 -5.23 50.91
C GLN A 109 -53.51 -4.89 49.98
N PRO A 110 -52.42 -4.31 50.52
CA PRO A 110 -51.27 -4.03 49.70
C PRO A 110 -50.60 -5.29 49.15
N ALA A 111 -50.24 -5.25 47.89
CA ALA A 111 -49.50 -6.29 47.21
C ALA A 111 -48.43 -5.67 46.31
N MET A 112 -47.42 -6.43 45.94
CA MET A 112 -46.37 -5.99 45.00
C MET A 112 -46.71 -6.44 43.59
N GLN A 113 -46.83 -5.49 42.67
CA GLN A 113 -46.86 -5.76 41.25
C GLN A 113 -45.41 -5.68 40.75
N VAL A 114 -44.97 -6.70 40.09
CA VAL A 114 -43.65 -6.76 39.43
C VAL A 114 -43.86 -6.91 37.95
N THR A 115 -43.34 -5.96 37.19
CA THR A 115 -43.32 -6.00 35.73
C THR A 115 -41.89 -6.33 35.28
N ILE A 116 -41.73 -7.39 34.53
CA ILE A 116 -40.41 -7.82 34.07
C ILE A 116 -40.28 -7.63 32.57
N ILE A 117 -39.06 -7.30 32.15
CA ILE A 117 -38.63 -7.19 30.74
C ILE A 117 -37.39 -8.06 30.58
N ASP A 118 -37.41 -8.96 29.60
CA ASP A 118 -36.28 -9.82 29.26
C ASP A 118 -35.21 -9.03 28.53
N LEU A 119 -34.05 -8.99 29.10
CA LEU A 119 -32.90 -8.29 28.50
C LEU A 119 -31.98 -9.21 27.68
N ARG A 120 -32.27 -10.52 27.58
CA ARG A 120 -31.39 -11.48 26.88
C ARG A 120 -31.14 -11.07 25.43
N HIS A 121 -32.18 -10.74 24.69
CA HIS A 121 -32.08 -10.36 23.29
C HIS A 121 -31.24 -9.07 23.10
N HIS A 122 -31.42 -8.09 23.97
CA HIS A 122 -30.69 -6.84 23.94
C HIS A 122 -29.20 -7.08 24.23
N VAL A 123 -28.86 -7.84 25.27
CA VAL A 123 -27.49 -8.19 25.66
C VAL A 123 -26.80 -9.00 24.56
N GLU A 124 -27.51 -9.98 23.99
CA GLU A 124 -26.96 -10.80 22.90
C GLU A 124 -26.70 -9.96 21.63
N THR A 125 -27.64 -9.10 21.25
CA THR A 125 -27.49 -8.20 20.10
C THR A 125 -26.28 -7.25 20.28
N GLN A 126 -26.14 -6.65 21.46
CA GLN A 126 -24.98 -5.80 21.77
C GLN A 126 -23.66 -6.59 21.72
N ARG A 127 -23.66 -7.82 22.26
CA ARG A 127 -22.49 -8.70 22.22
C ARG A 127 -22.09 -9.06 20.79
N GLN A 128 -23.07 -9.41 19.95
CA GLN A 128 -22.85 -9.72 18.54
C GLN A 128 -22.33 -8.51 17.75
N LEU A 129 -22.91 -7.33 17.99
CA LEU A 129 -22.44 -6.09 17.39
C LEU A 129 -20.98 -5.82 17.76
N ARG A 130 -20.66 -5.90 19.05
CA ARG A 130 -19.30 -5.67 19.54
C ARG A 130 -18.29 -6.68 18.97
N ALA A 131 -18.64 -7.95 18.96
CA ALA A 131 -17.82 -9.00 18.36
C ALA A 131 -17.65 -8.82 16.84
N SER A 132 -18.67 -8.26 16.17
CA SER A 132 -18.58 -7.92 14.74
C SER A 132 -17.64 -6.73 14.49
N GLU A 133 -17.77 -5.66 15.28
CA GLU A 133 -16.88 -4.49 15.20
C GLU A 133 -15.41 -4.87 15.47
N GLU A 134 -15.15 -5.69 16.48
CA GLU A 134 -13.81 -6.18 16.79
C GLU A 134 -13.23 -7.01 15.63
N ARG A 135 -14.05 -7.88 15.01
CA ARG A 135 -13.60 -8.65 13.83
C ARG A 135 -13.29 -7.75 12.63
N TYR A 136 -14.16 -6.78 12.33
CA TYR A 136 -13.89 -5.84 11.23
C TYR A 136 -12.64 -5.03 11.49
N ARG A 137 -12.44 -4.53 12.69
CA ARG A 137 -11.23 -3.79 13.06
C ARG A 137 -9.98 -4.65 12.90
N ALA A 138 -10.00 -5.88 13.40
CA ALA A 138 -8.88 -6.81 13.27
C ALA A 138 -8.54 -7.13 11.80
N LEU A 139 -9.54 -7.25 10.92
CA LEU A 139 -9.32 -7.48 9.48
C LEU A 139 -8.72 -6.25 8.78
N VAL A 140 -9.16 -5.05 9.16
CA VAL A 140 -8.68 -3.80 8.56
C VAL A 140 -7.28 -3.48 9.05
N ASP A 141 -7.00 -3.62 10.35
CA ASP A 141 -5.67 -3.32 10.93
C ASP A 141 -4.65 -4.41 10.62
N GLY A 142 -5.09 -5.67 10.46
CA GLY A 142 -4.24 -6.79 10.02
C GLY A 142 -3.97 -6.83 8.51
N SER A 143 -4.54 -5.92 7.73
CA SER A 143 -4.33 -5.84 6.30
C SER A 143 -2.92 -5.31 5.99
N ILE A 144 -2.21 -5.97 5.07
CA ILE A 144 -0.95 -5.47 4.50
C ILE A 144 -1.23 -4.26 3.58
N GLN A 145 -2.44 -4.17 3.03
CA GLN A 145 -2.84 -3.04 2.20
C GLN A 145 -3.20 -1.84 3.07
N GLY A 146 -2.67 -0.70 2.71
CA GLY A 146 -3.06 0.57 3.30
C GLY A 146 -4.47 0.95 2.85
N ILE A 147 -5.32 1.33 3.79
CA ILE A 147 -6.66 1.82 3.52
C ILE A 147 -6.75 3.25 4.03
N LEU A 148 -7.17 4.15 3.16
CA LEU A 148 -7.42 5.56 3.47
C LEU A 148 -8.80 5.94 2.97
N VAL A 149 -9.54 6.71 3.75
CA VAL A 149 -10.74 7.41 3.31
C VAL A 149 -10.50 8.90 3.48
N HIS A 150 -10.75 9.67 2.43
CA HIS A 150 -10.53 11.12 2.47
C HIS A 150 -11.63 11.89 1.73
N LYS A 151 -11.81 13.15 2.12
CA LYS A 151 -12.61 14.12 1.39
C LYS A 151 -11.70 15.28 0.99
N ASN A 152 -11.51 15.50 -0.31
CA ASN A 152 -10.63 16.53 -0.85
C ASN A 152 -9.22 16.54 -0.21
N PHE A 153 -8.58 15.37 -0.14
CA PHE A 153 -7.26 15.13 0.45
C PHE A 153 -7.17 15.33 1.98
N ARG A 154 -8.29 15.58 2.65
CA ARG A 154 -8.33 15.56 4.11
C ARG A 154 -8.70 14.16 4.57
N PRO A 155 -7.85 13.49 5.37
CA PRO A 155 -8.12 12.15 5.85
C PRO A 155 -9.32 12.12 6.79
N LEU A 156 -10.18 11.12 6.65
CA LEU A 156 -11.33 10.83 7.50
C LEU A 156 -11.15 9.51 8.25
N PHE A 157 -10.40 8.61 7.67
CA PHE A 157 -10.02 7.31 8.25
C PHE A 157 -8.77 6.80 7.54
N CYS A 158 -7.90 6.14 8.28
CA CYS A 158 -6.86 5.28 7.72
C CYS A 158 -6.58 4.10 8.67
N ASN A 159 -6.08 2.99 8.11
CA ASN A 159 -5.56 1.89 8.91
C ASN A 159 -4.07 2.09 9.20
N GLU A 160 -3.54 1.29 10.14
CA GLU A 160 -2.14 1.34 10.53
C GLU A 160 -1.18 1.12 9.36
N ALA A 161 -1.52 0.20 8.44
CA ALA A 161 -0.70 -0.09 7.27
C ALA A 161 -0.51 1.14 6.37
N TYR A 162 -1.56 1.94 6.13
CA TYR A 162 -1.43 3.16 5.33
C TYR A 162 -0.55 4.21 6.01
N ALA A 163 -0.72 4.40 7.31
CA ALA A 163 0.10 5.33 8.09
C ALA A 163 1.58 4.95 8.04
N GLN A 164 1.89 3.67 8.27
CA GLN A 164 3.26 3.16 8.23
C GLN A 164 3.90 3.27 6.83
N MET A 165 3.14 3.01 5.75
CA MET A 165 3.61 3.21 4.37
C MET A 165 4.04 4.65 4.11
N GLN A 166 3.39 5.62 4.75
CA GLN A 166 3.71 7.04 4.63
C GLN A 166 4.76 7.53 5.65
N GLY A 167 5.25 6.64 6.52
CA GLY A 167 6.29 6.95 7.52
C GLY A 167 5.76 7.54 8.82
N PHE A 168 4.45 7.44 9.10
CA PHE A 168 3.88 7.80 10.40
C PHE A 168 4.01 6.65 11.39
N SER A 169 4.07 6.96 12.67
CA SER A 169 4.17 5.97 13.74
C SER A 169 2.86 5.17 13.91
N ASN A 170 1.71 5.79 13.63
CA ASN A 170 0.37 5.20 13.74
C ASN A 170 -0.65 6.00 12.93
N ALA A 171 -1.87 5.44 12.80
CA ALA A 171 -2.97 6.05 12.06
C ALA A 171 -3.42 7.39 12.65
N GLN A 172 -3.37 7.56 13.98
CA GLN A 172 -3.79 8.79 14.64
C GLN A 172 -2.88 9.96 14.25
N GLU A 173 -1.58 9.76 14.20
CA GLU A 173 -0.61 10.79 13.79
C GLU A 173 -0.88 11.27 12.35
N LEU A 174 -1.20 10.36 11.43
CA LEU A 174 -1.59 10.74 10.07
C LEU A 174 -2.90 11.53 10.05
N MET A 175 -3.89 11.14 10.84
CA MET A 175 -5.17 11.84 10.92
C MET A 175 -5.00 13.30 11.42
N GLU A 176 -4.05 13.53 12.32
CA GLU A 176 -3.72 14.86 12.85
C GLU A 176 -2.94 15.73 11.86
N HIS A 177 -2.29 15.14 10.85
CA HIS A 177 -1.51 15.85 9.81
C HIS A 177 -2.38 16.79 8.94
N GLY A 178 -3.68 16.59 8.90
CA GLY A 178 -4.66 17.49 8.30
C GLY A 178 -4.85 17.36 6.79
N SER A 179 -3.82 17.03 6.01
CA SER A 179 -3.91 16.80 4.56
C SER A 179 -2.89 15.76 4.11
N ILE A 180 -3.31 14.89 3.19
CA ILE A 180 -2.42 13.89 2.56
C ILE A 180 -1.74 14.42 1.29
N LEU A 181 -2.10 15.61 0.82
CA LEU A 181 -1.56 16.17 -0.42
C LEU A 181 -0.02 16.36 -0.38
N PRO A 182 0.60 16.81 0.74
CA PRO A 182 2.05 16.90 0.83
C PRO A 182 2.80 15.57 0.75
N LEU A 183 2.09 14.44 0.97
CA LEU A 183 2.65 13.08 0.87
C LEU A 183 2.69 12.57 -0.57
N ILE A 184 2.07 13.30 -1.50
CA ILE A 184 2.08 13.00 -2.94
C ILE A 184 3.19 13.85 -3.58
N ASP A 185 4.02 13.26 -4.44
CA ASP A 185 5.01 14.02 -5.20
C ASP A 185 4.33 15.12 -6.03
N MET A 186 4.88 16.32 -6.05
CA MET A 186 4.28 17.50 -6.71
C MET A 186 3.97 17.26 -8.20
N GLU A 187 4.75 16.42 -8.87
CA GLU A 187 4.50 16.06 -10.27
C GLU A 187 3.17 15.32 -10.46
N HIS A 188 2.68 14.63 -9.44
CA HIS A 188 1.42 13.87 -9.46
C HIS A 188 0.21 14.65 -8.95
N HIS A 189 0.38 15.87 -8.41
CA HIS A 189 -0.74 16.66 -7.89
C HIS A 189 -1.84 16.96 -8.94
N PRO A 190 -1.52 17.37 -10.19
CA PRO A 190 -2.57 17.64 -11.19
C PRO A 190 -3.43 16.41 -11.48
N GLN A 191 -2.78 15.24 -11.57
CA GLN A 191 -3.48 13.97 -11.80
C GLN A 191 -4.34 13.59 -10.60
N ALA A 192 -3.82 13.72 -9.38
CA ALA A 192 -4.56 13.41 -8.16
C ALA A 192 -5.83 14.28 -8.01
N TYR A 193 -5.75 15.57 -8.34
CA TYR A 193 -6.93 16.45 -8.36
C TYR A 193 -7.94 16.03 -9.43
N SER A 194 -7.48 15.73 -10.64
CA SER A 194 -8.34 15.28 -11.74
C SER A 194 -9.07 13.99 -11.38
N ASP A 195 -8.33 13.02 -10.85
CA ASP A 195 -8.87 11.70 -10.44
C ASP A 195 -9.92 11.85 -9.33
N ASN A 196 -9.63 12.70 -8.33
CA ASN A 196 -10.57 12.97 -7.23
C ASN A 196 -11.88 13.59 -7.74
N LEU A 197 -11.80 14.54 -8.67
CA LEU A 197 -12.99 15.16 -9.26
C LEU A 197 -13.82 14.19 -10.08
N GLN A 198 -13.19 13.36 -10.93
CA GLN A 198 -13.88 12.39 -11.77
C GLN A 198 -14.60 11.31 -10.92
N LEU A 199 -13.98 10.87 -9.81
CA LEU A 199 -14.58 9.91 -8.89
C LEU A 199 -15.79 10.52 -8.18
N LEU A 200 -15.67 11.74 -7.65
CA LEU A 200 -16.77 12.41 -6.94
C LEU A 200 -17.89 12.88 -7.87
N ALA A 201 -17.60 13.13 -9.15
CA ALA A 201 -18.60 13.40 -10.17
C ALA A 201 -19.34 12.15 -10.67
N GLY A 202 -18.86 10.95 -10.29
CA GLY A 202 -19.43 9.68 -10.77
C GLY A 202 -19.07 9.35 -12.21
N GLU A 203 -18.07 10.03 -12.79
CA GLU A 203 -17.59 9.77 -14.16
C GLU A 203 -16.83 8.44 -14.25
N LYS A 204 -16.24 8.00 -13.14
CA LYS A 204 -15.52 6.73 -13.01
C LYS A 204 -15.93 6.01 -11.74
N GLU A 205 -16.09 4.68 -11.84
CA GLU A 205 -16.37 3.82 -10.70
C GLU A 205 -15.12 3.54 -9.84
N ALA A 206 -13.95 3.49 -10.48
CA ALA A 206 -12.67 3.32 -9.82
C ALA A 206 -11.52 3.80 -10.71
N ILE A 207 -10.42 4.23 -10.11
CA ILE A 207 -9.19 4.61 -10.79
C ILE A 207 -8.03 3.83 -10.17
N LYS A 208 -7.24 3.16 -11.02
CA LYS A 208 -5.99 2.51 -10.63
C LYS A 208 -4.83 3.34 -11.14
N THR A 209 -3.93 3.73 -10.23
CA THR A 209 -2.77 4.59 -10.53
C THR A 209 -1.54 4.10 -9.76
N GLU A 210 -0.37 4.19 -10.37
CA GLU A 210 0.90 4.09 -9.66
C GLU A 210 1.44 5.51 -9.47
N ALA A 211 1.73 5.87 -8.24
CA ALA A 211 2.19 7.20 -7.89
C ALA A 211 3.41 7.15 -6.97
N LYS A 212 4.27 8.13 -7.15
CA LYS A 212 5.40 8.38 -6.26
C LYS A 212 4.94 9.27 -5.11
N GLY A 213 5.18 8.83 -3.89
CA GLY A 213 4.91 9.57 -2.67
C GLY A 213 6.21 9.94 -1.96
N ILE A 214 6.07 10.82 -0.98
CA ILE A 214 7.15 11.28 -0.10
C ILE A 214 6.74 10.96 1.33
N ARG A 215 7.53 10.12 2.02
CA ARG A 215 7.31 9.81 3.42
C ARG A 215 7.67 10.99 4.34
N THR A 216 7.24 10.92 5.57
CA THR A 216 7.54 11.95 6.59
C THR A 216 9.03 12.19 6.83
N ASP A 217 9.87 11.19 6.60
CA ASP A 217 11.34 11.27 6.68
C ASP A 217 12.01 11.82 5.41
N GLY A 218 11.23 12.20 4.39
CA GLY A 218 11.70 12.67 3.09
C GLY A 218 12.08 11.55 2.12
N SER A 219 12.03 10.28 2.51
CA SER A 219 12.28 9.16 1.60
C SER A 219 11.13 8.98 0.60
N THR A 220 11.44 8.38 -0.54
CA THR A 220 10.46 8.09 -1.59
C THR A 220 9.76 6.77 -1.33
N VAL A 221 8.45 6.73 -1.58
CA VAL A 221 7.65 5.52 -1.65
C VAL A 221 6.95 5.43 -3.02
N TRP A 222 6.90 4.23 -3.59
CA TRP A 222 6.07 3.96 -4.76
C TRP A 222 4.81 3.22 -4.30
N LEU A 223 3.66 3.78 -4.62
CA LEU A 223 2.36 3.22 -4.24
C LEU A 223 1.57 2.83 -5.47
N SER A 224 1.03 1.61 -5.46
CA SER A 224 -0.06 1.21 -6.35
C SER A 224 -1.36 1.53 -5.64
N LEU A 225 -2.17 2.43 -6.20
CA LEU A 225 -3.38 2.98 -5.63
C LEU A 225 -4.60 2.50 -6.39
N LEU A 226 -5.64 2.08 -5.67
CA LEU A 226 -6.98 1.88 -6.20
C LEU A 226 -7.92 2.83 -5.45
N SER A 227 -8.40 3.83 -6.14
CA SER A 227 -9.30 4.86 -5.62
C SER A 227 -10.72 4.63 -6.13
N ARG A 228 -11.71 4.70 -5.24
CA ARG A 228 -13.14 4.58 -5.59
C ARG A 228 -14.01 5.49 -4.72
N PRO A 229 -15.15 5.97 -5.23
CA PRO A 229 -16.10 6.71 -4.41
C PRO A 229 -16.84 5.74 -3.50
N ILE A 230 -17.09 6.18 -2.26
CA ILE A 230 -17.93 5.47 -1.28
C ILE A 230 -18.83 6.47 -0.56
N ILE A 231 -19.90 5.96 0.08
CA ILE A 231 -20.68 6.76 1.02
C ILE A 231 -20.12 6.55 2.43
N TRP A 232 -19.72 7.63 3.08
CA TRP A 232 -19.18 7.65 4.43
C TRP A 232 -19.96 8.65 5.27
N ASN A 233 -20.66 8.18 6.31
CA ASN A 233 -21.54 9.01 7.15
C ASN A 233 -22.55 9.87 6.34
N GLY A 234 -23.11 9.30 5.26
CA GLY A 234 -24.07 9.96 4.39
C GLY A 234 -23.48 10.92 3.34
N GLU A 235 -22.16 11.09 3.30
CA GLU A 235 -21.45 11.91 2.33
C GLU A 235 -20.64 11.06 1.34
N GLN A 236 -20.55 11.56 0.10
CA GLN A 236 -19.68 10.94 -0.91
C GLN A 236 -18.23 11.35 -0.69
N VAL A 237 -17.35 10.37 -0.57
CA VAL A 237 -15.91 10.54 -0.30
C VAL A 237 -15.11 9.54 -1.13
N VAL A 238 -13.79 9.63 -1.13
CA VAL A 238 -12.91 8.70 -1.85
C VAL A 238 -12.25 7.74 -0.85
N GLN A 239 -12.40 6.45 -1.12
CA GLN A 239 -11.61 5.40 -0.50
C GLN A 239 -10.41 5.08 -1.40
N VAL A 240 -9.24 5.05 -0.83
CA VAL A 240 -7.98 4.64 -1.47
C VAL A 240 -7.47 3.37 -0.81
N THR A 241 -7.23 2.34 -1.62
CA THR A 241 -6.47 1.16 -1.21
C THR A 241 -5.07 1.30 -1.78
N ALA A 242 -4.05 1.28 -0.94
CA ALA A 242 -2.65 1.45 -1.31
C ALA A 242 -1.83 0.18 -1.06
N MET A 243 -0.89 -0.08 -1.94
CA MET A 243 0.12 -1.12 -1.78
C MET A 243 1.50 -0.51 -2.02
N ASP A 244 2.43 -0.69 -1.11
CA ASP A 244 3.82 -0.28 -1.30
C ASP A 244 4.50 -1.22 -2.32
N ILE A 245 4.88 -0.65 -3.46
CA ILE A 245 5.55 -1.34 -4.55
C ILE A 245 7.00 -0.85 -4.74
N THR A 246 7.56 -0.18 -3.71
CA THR A 246 8.90 0.44 -3.79
C THR A 246 9.97 -0.60 -4.08
N GLU A 247 9.96 -1.73 -3.37
CA GLU A 247 10.91 -2.82 -3.60
C GLU A 247 10.77 -3.40 -5.01
N GLN A 248 9.53 -3.59 -5.47
CA GLN A 248 9.24 -4.09 -6.82
C GLN A 248 9.78 -3.14 -7.90
N GLN A 249 9.58 -1.82 -7.76
CA GLN A 249 10.09 -0.83 -8.70
C GLN A 249 11.62 -0.78 -8.69
N LEU A 250 12.25 -0.78 -7.51
CA LEU A 250 13.71 -0.83 -7.39
C LEU A 250 14.31 -2.10 -8.00
N LEU A 251 13.65 -3.24 -7.82
CA LEU A 251 14.08 -4.49 -8.44
C LEU A 251 13.93 -4.45 -9.96
N LYS A 252 12.83 -3.91 -10.46
CA LYS A 252 12.59 -3.71 -11.89
C LYS A 252 13.67 -2.83 -12.51
N GLU A 253 13.97 -1.67 -11.91
CA GLU A 253 15.02 -0.77 -12.37
C GLU A 253 16.40 -1.45 -12.37
N ARG A 254 16.71 -2.22 -11.32
CA ARG A 254 17.96 -3.00 -11.26
C ARG A 254 18.03 -4.07 -12.36
N LEU A 255 16.92 -4.76 -12.63
CA LEU A 255 16.85 -5.76 -13.69
C LEU A 255 17.00 -5.11 -15.08
N GLU A 256 16.32 -4.01 -15.33
CA GLU A 256 16.44 -3.24 -16.58
C GLU A 256 17.86 -2.72 -16.75
N HIS A 257 18.47 -2.21 -15.68
CA HIS A 257 19.87 -1.76 -15.73
C HIS A 257 20.81 -2.92 -16.04
N ARG A 258 20.68 -4.08 -15.35
CA ARG A 258 21.51 -5.26 -15.64
C ARG A 258 21.28 -5.84 -17.03
N ALA A 259 20.05 -5.76 -17.52
CA ALA A 259 19.72 -6.23 -18.86
C ALA A 259 20.37 -5.36 -19.96
N ASN A 260 20.63 -4.07 -19.70
CA ASN A 260 21.06 -3.13 -20.73
C ASN A 260 22.51 -2.64 -20.55
N PHE A 261 23.06 -2.71 -19.36
CA PHE A 261 24.40 -2.17 -19.06
C PHE A 261 25.38 -3.27 -18.67
N ASP A 262 26.66 -3.02 -18.98
CA ASP A 262 27.79 -3.84 -18.54
C ASP A 262 28.11 -3.57 -17.08
N GLY A 263 28.19 -4.63 -16.26
CA GLY A 263 28.36 -4.51 -14.82
C GLY A 263 29.69 -3.91 -14.36
N LEU A 264 30.73 -3.94 -15.22
CA LEU A 264 32.05 -3.39 -14.89
C LEU A 264 32.15 -1.92 -15.25
N THR A 265 31.79 -1.56 -16.48
CA THR A 265 32.02 -0.24 -17.08
C THR A 265 30.84 0.70 -17.00
N ASN A 266 29.66 0.19 -16.67
CA ASN A 266 28.39 0.93 -16.68
C ASN A 266 28.10 1.62 -18.04
N LEU A 267 28.61 1.04 -19.12
CA LEU A 267 28.24 1.34 -20.50
C LEU A 267 27.16 0.36 -20.95
N LEU A 268 26.56 0.60 -22.11
CA LEU A 268 25.66 -0.38 -22.71
C LEU A 268 26.39 -1.73 -22.85
N ASN A 269 25.68 -2.82 -22.61
CA ASN A 269 26.21 -4.15 -22.93
C ASN A 269 26.04 -4.44 -24.43
N ARG A 270 26.64 -5.53 -24.91
CA ARG A 270 26.61 -5.91 -26.33
C ARG A 270 25.20 -5.96 -26.91
N ARG A 271 24.27 -6.58 -26.17
CA ARG A 271 22.87 -6.73 -26.62
C ARG A 271 22.18 -5.37 -26.79
N ALA A 272 22.22 -4.52 -25.76
CA ALA A 272 21.58 -3.21 -25.79
C ALA A 272 22.25 -2.29 -26.84
N THR A 273 23.57 -2.40 -27.01
CA THR A 273 24.31 -1.67 -28.07
C THR A 273 23.83 -2.05 -29.45
N MET A 274 23.65 -3.35 -29.72
CA MET A 274 23.19 -3.84 -31.02
C MET A 274 21.75 -3.42 -31.30
N GLU A 275 20.85 -3.59 -30.33
CA GLU A 275 19.45 -3.17 -30.46
C GLU A 275 19.29 -1.67 -30.76
N LEU A 276 20.10 -0.82 -30.10
CA LEU A 276 20.08 0.62 -30.36
C LEU A 276 20.73 0.97 -31.70
N LEU A 277 21.81 0.30 -32.07
CA LEU A 277 22.50 0.49 -33.35
C LEU A 277 21.55 0.15 -34.51
N GLU A 278 20.84 -0.97 -34.44
CA GLU A 278 19.86 -1.38 -35.47
C GLU A 278 18.75 -0.34 -35.62
N LYS A 279 18.14 0.08 -34.51
CA LYS A 279 17.09 1.11 -34.50
C LYS A 279 17.59 2.43 -35.08
N GLN A 280 18.80 2.86 -34.71
CA GLN A 280 19.39 4.09 -35.22
C GLN A 280 19.75 3.98 -36.70
N PHE A 281 20.29 2.84 -37.12
CA PHE A 281 20.60 2.55 -38.53
C PHE A 281 19.36 2.67 -39.39
N GLU A 282 18.27 2.01 -39.03
CA GLU A 282 17.00 2.09 -39.76
C GLU A 282 16.44 3.52 -39.83
N PHE A 283 16.56 4.26 -38.72
CA PHE A 283 16.10 5.64 -38.66
C PHE A 283 16.92 6.55 -39.56
N ASP A 284 18.27 6.52 -39.46
CA ASP A 284 19.15 7.40 -40.22
C ASP A 284 19.15 7.05 -41.71
N LYS A 285 19.10 5.76 -42.06
CA LYS A 285 18.94 5.29 -43.44
C LYS A 285 17.67 5.80 -44.09
N ARG A 286 16.52 5.73 -43.40
CA ARG A 286 15.24 6.24 -43.91
C ARG A 286 15.23 7.74 -44.13
N ASN A 287 15.96 8.50 -43.29
CA ASN A 287 16.01 9.96 -43.34
C ASN A 287 17.18 10.52 -44.18
N GLY A 288 18.02 9.65 -44.75
CA GLY A 288 19.18 10.07 -45.53
C GLY A 288 20.25 10.78 -44.68
N ASN A 289 20.34 10.47 -43.39
CA ASN A 289 21.33 11.03 -42.49
C ASN A 289 22.62 10.22 -42.54
N ASP A 290 23.75 10.90 -42.33
CA ASP A 290 25.02 10.24 -42.09
C ASP A 290 25.02 9.51 -40.76
N MET A 291 25.68 8.38 -40.67
CA MET A 291 25.89 7.64 -39.45
C MET A 291 27.22 6.91 -39.49
N CYS A 292 27.97 6.93 -38.38
CA CYS A 292 29.23 6.20 -38.25
C CYS A 292 29.19 5.28 -37.02
N CYS A 293 29.95 4.18 -37.10
CA CYS A 293 30.33 3.39 -35.94
C CYS A 293 31.85 3.30 -35.81
N ILE A 294 32.32 3.15 -34.58
CA ILE A 294 33.74 3.00 -34.25
C ILE A 294 33.87 1.74 -33.40
N LEU A 295 34.62 0.76 -33.89
CA LEU A 295 35.04 -0.38 -33.10
C LEU A 295 36.39 -0.07 -32.44
N ILE A 296 36.47 -0.29 -31.14
CA ILE A 296 37.61 0.09 -30.32
C ILE A 296 38.10 -1.14 -29.58
N ASP A 297 39.41 -1.34 -29.56
CA ASP A 297 40.01 -2.44 -28.85
C ASP A 297 41.31 -1.97 -28.16
N PHE A 298 41.54 -2.43 -26.96
CA PHE A 298 42.76 -2.10 -26.21
C PHE A 298 44.00 -2.75 -26.79
N ASP A 299 45.05 -2.00 -26.83
CA ASP A 299 46.36 -2.50 -27.26
C ASP A 299 47.01 -3.24 -26.08
N ASP A 300 47.42 -4.50 -26.31
CA ASP A 300 48.12 -5.33 -25.35
C ASP A 300 47.42 -5.51 -23.97
N PHE A 301 46.09 -5.51 -23.93
CA PHE A 301 45.33 -5.60 -22.69
C PHE A 301 45.68 -6.86 -21.89
N LYS A 302 45.94 -7.98 -22.58
CA LYS A 302 46.39 -9.19 -21.93
C LYS A 302 47.67 -8.99 -21.14
N LEU A 303 48.64 -8.23 -21.69
CA LEU A 303 49.89 -7.92 -21.00
C LEU A 303 49.65 -7.08 -19.74
N ILE A 304 48.71 -6.16 -19.78
CA ILE A 304 48.29 -5.40 -18.57
C ILE A 304 47.76 -6.38 -17.48
N ASN A 305 46.89 -7.31 -17.84
CA ASN A 305 46.38 -8.29 -16.90
C ASN A 305 47.47 -9.23 -16.37
N ASP A 306 48.36 -9.70 -17.24
CA ASP A 306 49.44 -10.63 -16.88
C ASP A 306 50.49 -9.98 -15.96
N CYS A 307 50.77 -8.66 -16.17
CA CYS A 307 51.77 -7.94 -15.37
C CYS A 307 51.22 -7.35 -14.07
N TYR A 308 49.97 -6.85 -14.08
CA TYR A 308 49.42 -6.06 -12.97
C TYR A 308 48.15 -6.68 -12.34
N GLY A 309 47.69 -7.82 -12.88
CA GLY A 309 46.53 -8.53 -12.41
C GLY A 309 45.20 -7.98 -12.96
N HIS A 310 44.15 -8.81 -12.96
CA HIS A 310 42.84 -8.47 -13.50
C HIS A 310 42.19 -7.28 -12.83
N HIS A 311 42.49 -6.99 -11.57
CA HIS A 311 41.97 -5.84 -10.85
C HIS A 311 42.40 -4.52 -11.49
N VAL A 312 43.68 -4.43 -11.94
CA VAL A 312 44.17 -3.25 -12.65
C VAL A 312 43.57 -3.15 -14.05
N GLY A 313 43.46 -4.28 -14.77
CA GLY A 313 42.73 -4.32 -16.04
C GLY A 313 41.28 -3.79 -15.91
N ASP A 314 40.58 -4.18 -14.85
CA ASP A 314 39.22 -3.69 -14.55
C ASP A 314 39.21 -2.16 -14.31
N GLN A 315 40.19 -1.61 -13.59
CA GLN A 315 40.32 -0.16 -13.39
C GLN A 315 40.55 0.57 -14.72
N VAL A 316 41.40 0.03 -15.61
CA VAL A 316 41.64 0.57 -16.96
C VAL A 316 40.37 0.61 -17.78
N LEU A 317 39.58 -0.49 -17.81
CA LEU A 317 38.33 -0.55 -18.52
C LEU A 317 37.28 0.46 -17.97
N LYS A 318 37.19 0.59 -16.64
CA LYS A 318 36.31 1.58 -15.98
C LYS A 318 36.71 3.03 -16.35
N LEU A 319 38.02 3.34 -16.32
CA LEU A 319 38.54 4.64 -16.67
C LEU A 319 38.26 4.97 -18.12
N PHE A 320 38.48 4.03 -19.03
CA PHE A 320 38.14 4.15 -20.45
C PHE A 320 36.68 4.48 -20.65
N GLY A 321 35.76 3.69 -20.08
CA GLY A 321 34.33 3.91 -20.19
C GLY A 321 33.91 5.30 -19.72
N LYS A 322 34.44 5.75 -18.57
CA LYS A 322 34.20 7.10 -18.02
C LYS A 322 34.72 8.20 -18.94
N THR A 323 35.90 8.02 -19.53
CA THR A 323 36.53 8.99 -20.43
C THR A 323 35.74 9.10 -21.72
N CYS A 324 35.38 7.98 -22.34
CA CYS A 324 34.54 7.97 -23.55
C CYS A 324 33.19 8.65 -23.32
N LYS A 325 32.48 8.30 -22.23
CA LYS A 325 31.16 8.87 -21.93
C LYS A 325 31.19 10.39 -21.76
N LYS A 326 32.31 10.95 -21.27
CA LYS A 326 32.52 12.41 -21.17
C LYS A 326 32.86 13.07 -22.50
N SER A 327 33.36 12.28 -23.45
CA SER A 327 33.90 12.79 -24.74
C SER A 327 32.88 12.76 -25.87
N ILE A 328 31.68 12.19 -25.65
CA ILE A 328 30.64 12.08 -26.67
C ILE A 328 29.41 12.92 -26.30
N ARG A 329 28.54 13.18 -27.30
CA ARG A 329 27.29 13.96 -27.16
C ARG A 329 26.18 13.08 -26.54
N LYS A 330 25.07 13.67 -26.10
CA LYS A 330 23.90 12.93 -25.61
C LYS A 330 23.26 12.02 -26.67
N SER A 331 23.39 12.36 -27.96
CA SER A 331 22.88 11.56 -29.08
C SER A 331 23.74 10.35 -29.39
N ASP A 332 25.03 10.40 -28.97
CA ASP A 332 25.98 9.34 -29.26
C ASP A 332 25.94 8.31 -28.14
N PHE A 333 26.22 7.07 -28.45
CA PHE A 333 26.25 6.03 -27.43
C PHE A 333 27.45 5.09 -27.63
N ILE A 334 27.85 4.47 -26.53
CA ILE A 334 28.95 3.53 -26.48
C ILE A 334 28.55 2.32 -25.62
N GLY A 335 28.96 1.15 -26.08
CA GLY A 335 28.77 -0.09 -25.34
C GLY A 335 30.01 -0.97 -25.34
N ARG A 336 30.10 -1.82 -24.33
CA ARG A 336 31.11 -2.87 -24.25
C ARG A 336 30.68 -4.04 -25.10
N TRP A 337 31.49 -4.36 -26.13
CA TRP A 337 31.16 -5.38 -27.12
C TRP A 337 31.66 -6.78 -26.71
N GLY A 338 32.78 -6.85 -26.07
CA GLY A 338 33.42 -8.07 -25.54
C GLY A 338 34.44 -7.70 -24.48
N GLY A 339 35.25 -8.61 -24.01
CA GLY A 339 36.25 -8.42 -22.97
C GLY A 339 36.87 -7.03 -22.88
N GLU A 340 37.65 -6.66 -23.90
CA GLU A 340 38.37 -5.38 -24.03
C GLU A 340 37.93 -4.58 -25.26
N GLU A 341 36.81 -5.01 -25.90
CA GLU A 341 36.29 -4.37 -27.11
C GLU A 341 35.05 -3.50 -26.80
N PHE A 342 34.97 -2.36 -27.52
CA PHE A 342 33.86 -1.41 -27.38
C PHE A 342 33.37 -0.94 -28.75
N VAL A 343 32.10 -0.66 -28.83
CA VAL A 343 31.44 -0.08 -30.04
C VAL A 343 30.88 1.28 -29.67
N MET A 344 31.29 2.32 -30.41
CA MET A 344 30.74 3.65 -30.30
C MET A 344 29.93 3.95 -31.55
N VAL A 345 28.77 4.55 -31.39
CA VAL A 345 27.85 4.90 -32.47
C VAL A 345 27.62 6.40 -32.47
N LEU A 346 27.76 6.99 -33.65
CA LEU A 346 27.71 8.44 -33.88
C LEU A 346 26.61 8.73 -34.91
N PRO A 347 25.37 8.95 -34.48
CA PRO A 347 24.26 9.34 -35.37
C PRO A 347 24.54 10.73 -35.99
N ARG A 348 24.03 10.95 -37.22
CA ARG A 348 24.16 12.24 -37.96
C ARG A 348 25.58 12.79 -37.97
N THR A 349 26.53 11.90 -38.22
CA THR A 349 27.95 12.24 -38.16
C THR A 349 28.63 11.70 -39.42
N ALA A 350 29.23 12.59 -40.21
CA ALA A 350 30.02 12.25 -41.39
C ALA A 350 31.35 11.59 -41.01
N ILE A 351 31.93 10.82 -41.93
CA ILE A 351 33.11 9.98 -41.66
C ILE A 351 34.32 10.80 -41.16
N ASP A 352 34.57 11.98 -41.70
CA ASP A 352 35.70 12.85 -41.30
C ASP A 352 35.54 13.35 -39.86
N GLN A 353 34.29 13.68 -39.48
CA GLN A 353 33.94 14.07 -38.11
C GLN A 353 34.09 12.89 -37.12
N ALA A 354 33.66 11.70 -37.54
CA ALA A 354 33.82 10.49 -36.74
C ALA A 354 35.29 10.15 -36.53
N ALA A 355 36.11 10.24 -37.58
CA ALA A 355 37.56 10.06 -37.49
C ALA A 355 38.25 11.11 -36.58
N PHE A 356 37.79 12.36 -36.64
CA PHE A 356 38.26 13.39 -35.72
C PHE A 356 37.92 13.07 -34.26
N ILE A 357 36.69 12.66 -33.99
CA ILE A 357 36.24 12.24 -32.64
C ILE A 357 37.07 11.05 -32.16
N ALA A 358 37.26 10.03 -33.01
CA ALA A 358 38.08 8.86 -32.68
C ALA A 358 39.53 9.23 -32.32
N ARG A 359 40.19 10.08 -33.13
CA ARG A 359 41.57 10.55 -32.81
C ARG A 359 41.64 11.34 -31.52
N ARG A 360 40.63 12.21 -31.25
CA ARG A 360 40.57 12.99 -30.02
C ARG A 360 40.42 12.06 -28.80
N ILE A 361 39.56 11.05 -28.88
CA ILE A 361 39.37 10.09 -27.81
C ILE A 361 40.64 9.25 -27.62
N SER A 362 41.24 8.73 -28.69
CA SER A 362 42.51 7.99 -28.63
C SER A 362 43.61 8.78 -27.93
N LYS A 363 43.74 10.07 -28.25
CA LYS A 363 44.68 10.98 -27.59
C LYS A 363 44.34 11.14 -26.08
N CYS A 364 43.08 11.44 -25.75
CA CYS A 364 42.65 11.54 -24.35
C CYS A 364 42.96 10.27 -23.56
N ILE A 365 42.79 9.10 -24.17
CA ILE A 365 43.07 7.80 -23.54
C ILE A 365 44.55 7.61 -23.30
N SER A 366 45.43 7.90 -24.30
CA SER A 366 46.87 7.76 -24.16
C SER A 366 47.50 8.71 -23.10
N GLU A 367 46.80 9.80 -22.77
CA GLU A 367 47.17 10.73 -21.70
C GLU A 367 46.71 10.29 -20.31
N GLN A 368 45.77 9.28 -20.21
CA GLN A 368 45.32 8.76 -18.93
C GLN A 368 46.45 8.00 -18.21
N ARG A 369 46.38 8.04 -16.89
CA ARG A 369 47.34 7.36 -16.02
C ARG A 369 46.55 6.59 -14.95
N VAL A 370 46.94 5.37 -14.73
CA VAL A 370 46.41 4.52 -13.64
C VAL A 370 47.57 4.29 -12.66
N GLU A 371 47.34 4.65 -11.41
CA GLU A 371 48.35 4.41 -10.35
C GLU A 371 48.23 2.95 -9.88
N VAL A 372 49.35 2.23 -9.88
CA VAL A 372 49.46 0.83 -9.48
C VAL A 372 50.64 0.69 -8.51
N GLY A 373 50.37 0.82 -7.21
CA GLY A 373 51.43 0.89 -6.20
C GLY A 373 52.35 2.09 -6.43
N GLU A 374 53.65 1.84 -6.61
CA GLU A 374 54.64 2.87 -6.92
C GLU A 374 54.79 3.16 -8.43
N HIS A 375 54.03 2.45 -9.27
CA HIS A 375 54.14 2.58 -10.74
C HIS A 375 52.91 3.32 -11.32
N THR A 376 53.15 3.97 -12.45
CA THR A 376 52.10 4.62 -13.24
C THR A 376 51.96 3.89 -14.58
N LEU A 377 50.80 3.32 -14.82
CA LEU A 377 50.46 2.61 -16.06
C LEU A 377 49.81 3.59 -17.07
N SER A 378 50.31 3.56 -18.30
CA SER A 378 49.66 4.15 -19.48
C SER A 378 49.19 3.05 -20.42
N PHE A 379 48.12 3.29 -21.17
CA PHE A 379 47.59 2.35 -22.12
C PHE A 379 47.07 3.06 -23.37
N THR A 380 46.97 2.32 -24.46
CA THR A 380 46.50 2.82 -25.75
C THR A 380 45.39 1.93 -26.30
N VAL A 381 44.68 2.45 -27.28
CA VAL A 381 43.62 1.76 -28.00
C VAL A 381 43.80 1.95 -29.50
N SER A 382 43.44 0.91 -30.24
CA SER A 382 43.28 0.98 -31.68
C SER A 382 41.80 1.10 -32.04
N MET A 383 41.50 1.84 -33.10
CA MET A 383 40.10 2.13 -33.49
C MET A 383 39.91 1.94 -35.01
N GLY A 384 38.81 1.24 -35.36
CA GLY A 384 38.33 1.16 -36.76
C GLY A 384 37.06 1.97 -36.90
N VAL A 385 36.99 2.87 -37.84
CA VAL A 385 35.85 3.76 -38.12
C VAL A 385 35.19 3.36 -39.42
N ALA A 386 33.84 3.14 -39.39
CA ALA A 386 33.05 2.87 -40.58
C ALA A 386 31.85 3.80 -40.68
N ALA A 387 31.55 4.27 -41.87
CA ALA A 387 30.35 5.03 -42.17
C ALA A 387 29.24 4.15 -42.77
N MET A 388 28.02 4.54 -42.56
CA MET A 388 26.89 4.06 -43.33
C MET A 388 26.99 4.65 -44.74
N THR A 389 26.91 3.79 -45.74
CA THR A 389 26.91 4.16 -47.17
C THR A 389 25.60 3.72 -47.82
N GLU A 390 25.35 4.16 -49.04
CA GLU A 390 24.19 3.72 -49.81
C GLU A 390 24.12 2.19 -50.00
N ASN A 391 25.28 1.54 -50.04
CA ASN A 391 25.40 0.09 -50.21
C ASN A 391 25.33 -0.67 -48.85
N THR A 392 25.27 0.02 -47.72
CA THR A 392 25.18 -0.61 -46.42
C THR A 392 23.75 -1.11 -46.18
N THR A 393 23.57 -2.43 -46.03
CA THR A 393 22.24 -3.03 -45.89
C THR A 393 21.86 -3.33 -44.44
N SER A 394 22.81 -3.40 -43.54
CA SER A 394 22.54 -3.67 -42.13
C SER A 394 23.55 -3.03 -41.17
N ALA A 395 23.17 -2.86 -39.92
CA ALA A 395 24.02 -2.43 -38.83
C ALA A 395 25.22 -3.36 -38.62
N GLU A 396 25.04 -4.65 -38.85
CA GLU A 396 26.10 -5.67 -38.75
C GLU A 396 27.21 -5.44 -39.81
N GLN A 397 26.86 -5.01 -41.00
CA GLN A 397 27.84 -4.67 -42.04
C GLN A 397 28.70 -3.49 -41.65
N MET A 398 28.15 -2.50 -40.94
CA MET A 398 28.94 -1.38 -40.43
C MET A 398 29.96 -1.85 -39.38
N ILE A 399 29.53 -2.72 -38.43
CA ILE A 399 30.44 -3.28 -37.43
C ILE A 399 31.54 -4.09 -38.12
N ASN A 400 31.21 -4.94 -39.08
CA ASN A 400 32.18 -5.75 -39.82
C ASN A 400 33.17 -4.87 -40.63
N ALA A 401 32.74 -3.74 -41.16
CA ALA A 401 33.63 -2.80 -41.85
C ALA A 401 34.58 -2.12 -40.84
N ALA A 402 34.05 -1.71 -39.67
CA ALA A 402 34.87 -1.13 -38.61
C ALA A 402 35.87 -2.16 -38.05
N ASP A 403 35.49 -3.42 -37.92
CA ASP A 403 36.39 -4.50 -37.48
C ASP A 403 37.56 -4.72 -38.43
N LYS A 404 37.29 -4.76 -39.73
CA LYS A 404 38.36 -4.85 -40.74
C LYS A 404 39.33 -3.69 -40.64
N ALA A 405 38.81 -2.47 -40.45
CA ALA A 405 39.67 -1.27 -40.29
C ALA A 405 40.49 -1.35 -39.00
N LEU A 406 39.87 -1.79 -37.88
CA LEU A 406 40.55 -2.00 -36.59
C LEU A 406 41.68 -3.03 -36.73
N TYR A 407 41.42 -4.14 -37.40
CA TYR A 407 42.44 -5.19 -37.61
C TYR A 407 43.60 -4.68 -38.44
N GLN A 408 43.38 -3.81 -39.45
CA GLN A 408 44.43 -3.15 -40.21
C GLN A 408 45.28 -2.23 -39.32
N GLY A 409 44.63 -1.45 -38.44
CA GLY A 409 45.30 -0.60 -37.47
C GLY A 409 46.20 -1.37 -36.51
N LYS A 410 45.74 -2.47 -36.00
CA LYS A 410 46.58 -3.35 -35.14
C LYS A 410 47.79 -3.90 -35.85
N LYS A 411 47.67 -4.20 -37.16
CA LYS A 411 48.83 -4.62 -37.97
C LYS A 411 49.83 -3.50 -38.31
N GLN A 412 49.35 -2.26 -38.37
CA GLN A 412 50.17 -1.08 -38.69
C GLN A 412 50.98 -0.54 -37.51
N GLY A 413 50.90 -1.17 -36.33
CA GLY A 413 51.69 -0.80 -35.16
C GLY A 413 50.88 -0.35 -33.97
N LYS A 414 49.56 -0.56 -33.97
CA LYS A 414 48.62 -0.24 -32.85
C LYS A 414 48.53 1.27 -32.58
N SER A 415 47.82 1.69 -31.52
CA SER A 415 47.61 3.08 -31.09
C SER A 415 47.23 4.01 -32.25
N CYS A 416 46.34 3.59 -33.11
CA CYS A 416 45.96 4.29 -34.33
C CYS A 416 44.46 4.23 -34.62
N VAL A 417 44.02 5.13 -35.52
CA VAL A 417 42.61 5.21 -36.01
C VAL A 417 42.66 4.97 -37.52
N VAL A 418 41.98 3.91 -37.96
CA VAL A 418 41.88 3.53 -39.37
C VAL A 418 40.42 3.66 -39.82
N ILE A 419 40.22 4.25 -41.00
CA ILE A 419 38.91 4.41 -41.61
C ILE A 419 38.69 3.24 -42.60
N ALA A 420 37.51 2.61 -42.50
CA ALA A 420 37.13 1.59 -43.48
C ALA A 420 37.05 2.18 -44.89
N ALA A 421 37.62 1.48 -45.86
CA ALA A 421 37.62 1.87 -47.25
C ALA A 421 36.25 1.73 -47.92
#